data_80c50f0c521e979f798299c742391720
#
_entry.id   80c50f0c521e979f798299c742391720
#
_cell.length_a   1.000
_cell.length_b   1.000
_cell.length_c   1.000
_cell.angle_alpha   90.00
_cell.angle_beta   90.00
_cell.angle_gamma   90.00
#
_symmetry.space_group_name_H-M   'P 1'
#
loop_
_entity.id
_entity.type
_entity.pdbx_description
1 polymer ?
#
loop_
_entity_poly.entity_id
_entity_poly.type
_entity_poly.pdbx_seq_one_letter_code
_entity_poly.pdbx_strand_id
1 'polypeptide(L)'
;GWVGPVWFSSFAIVAVALGLDRYLLAPARRLAGRLRARPEAPADPGRRQFLRQATVFGAGVPFAASVSGANLSYDFRVEEHEVQLPHWPRGLDGLRVAHLSDIHVGGAMDRARLLRVAELTNAARPDLVVHTGDFLTHRDGDFDLPLYEALARIRAPHGQWACLGNHDFDDPRRLVRKMREAGVQTLRNRLATIFVDGHELEIAGIDYAFGRFQWEEIYARVVASWGPRRAVPRILLNHDPTAFAALPEGCADLVCSGHTHGGQIGVQLGPGRALTLVGLIGVPDQGVFARGDMRLFVTRCVGFYGYPMRIGIPPEVAVLTIRRAAPATTAA
;
A
#
# COMPACT_ATOMS: atom_id res chain seq x y z
N GLY A 1 -5.41 17.68 -17.20
CA GLY A 1 -4.40 17.21 -18.16
C GLY A 1 -3.10 16.86 -17.47
N TRP A 2 -2.38 15.91 -18.01
CA TRP A 2 -1.15 15.29 -17.44
C TRP A 2 0.08 16.21 -17.36
N VAL A 3 0.06 17.35 -18.06
CA VAL A 3 1.24 18.23 -18.17
C VAL A 3 1.65 18.78 -16.80
N GLY A 4 0.72 19.24 -15.98
CA GLY A 4 1.02 19.80 -14.66
C GLY A 4 1.68 18.82 -13.70
N PRO A 5 1.10 17.62 -13.46
CA PRO A 5 1.71 16.60 -12.61
C PRO A 5 3.10 16.15 -13.06
N VAL A 6 3.31 15.93 -14.35
CA VAL A 6 4.62 15.53 -14.90
C VAL A 6 5.65 16.64 -14.68
N TRP A 7 5.31 17.90 -14.93
CA TRP A 7 6.20 19.03 -14.68
C TRP A 7 6.54 19.17 -13.20
N PHE A 8 5.55 19.14 -12.32
CA PHE A 8 5.78 19.27 -10.89
C PHE A 8 6.66 18.15 -10.34
N SER A 9 6.39 16.89 -10.76
CA SER A 9 7.20 15.74 -10.35
C SER A 9 8.64 15.84 -10.83
N SER A 10 8.83 16.30 -12.07
CA SER A 10 10.18 16.53 -12.62
C SER A 10 10.91 17.60 -11.82
N PHE A 11 10.23 18.71 -11.47
CA PHE A 11 10.79 19.74 -10.59
C PHE A 11 11.12 19.21 -9.20
N ALA A 12 10.24 18.40 -8.59
CA ALA A 12 10.47 17.81 -7.28
C ALA A 12 11.71 16.90 -7.29
N ILE A 13 11.85 16.04 -8.28
CA ILE A 13 13.03 15.17 -8.43
C ILE A 13 14.30 15.99 -8.61
N VAL A 14 14.26 17.01 -9.46
CA VAL A 14 15.41 17.93 -9.66
C VAL A 14 15.73 18.69 -8.39
N ALA A 15 14.72 19.19 -7.66
CA ALA A 15 14.91 19.91 -6.39
C ALA A 15 15.56 19.02 -5.32
N VAL A 16 15.12 17.77 -5.20
CA VAL A 16 15.73 16.77 -4.30
C VAL A 16 17.19 16.52 -4.71
N ALA A 17 17.46 16.28 -5.99
CA ALA A 17 18.81 16.07 -6.49
C ALA A 17 19.73 17.28 -6.23
N LEU A 18 19.25 18.50 -6.48
CA LEU A 18 19.98 19.74 -6.19
C LEU A 18 20.17 19.95 -4.68
N GLY A 19 19.17 19.60 -3.87
CA GLY A 19 19.26 19.62 -2.41
C GLY A 19 20.34 18.66 -1.92
N LEU A 20 20.34 17.43 -2.39
CA LEU A 20 21.39 16.44 -2.08
C LEU A 20 22.77 16.93 -2.51
N ASP A 21 22.88 17.52 -3.71
CA ASP A 21 24.15 18.13 -4.14
C ASP A 21 24.59 19.27 -3.23
N ARG A 22 23.69 20.22 -2.94
CA ARG A 22 24.00 21.41 -2.15
C ARG A 22 24.34 21.12 -0.69
N TYR A 23 23.58 20.23 -0.06
CA TYR A 23 23.68 20.01 1.38
C TYR A 23 24.55 18.84 1.78
N LEU A 24 24.76 17.85 0.92
CA LEU A 24 25.58 16.67 1.20
C LEU A 24 26.86 16.61 0.35
N LEU A 25 26.74 16.68 -0.97
CA LEU A 25 27.87 16.44 -1.88
C LEU A 25 28.78 17.66 -2.02
N ALA A 26 28.25 18.88 -2.07
CA ALA A 26 29.06 20.08 -2.21
C ALA A 26 29.90 20.38 -0.96
N PRO A 27 29.43 20.23 0.28
CA PRO A 27 30.26 20.32 1.48
C PRO A 27 31.35 19.24 1.51
N ALA A 28 31.01 17.99 1.17
CA ALA A 28 31.99 16.91 1.08
C ALA A 28 33.08 17.18 0.04
N ARG A 29 32.70 17.70 -1.14
CA ARG A 29 33.63 18.11 -2.20
C ARG A 29 34.51 19.30 -1.77
N ARG A 30 33.97 20.28 -1.05
CA ARG A 30 34.74 21.42 -0.50
C ARG A 30 35.74 20.96 0.56
N LEU A 31 35.35 20.02 1.42
CA LEU A 31 36.24 19.44 2.41
C LEU A 31 37.38 18.65 1.75
N ALA A 32 37.05 17.81 0.77
CA ALA A 32 38.04 17.07 -0.02
C ALA A 32 38.95 17.99 -0.84
N GLY A 33 38.42 19.12 -1.35
CA GLY A 33 39.18 20.12 -2.09
C GLY A 33 40.15 20.92 -1.22
N ARG A 34 39.81 21.16 0.05
CA ARG A 34 40.74 21.79 1.04
C ARG A 34 41.94 20.89 1.38
N LEU A 35 41.77 19.59 1.23
CA LEU A 35 42.83 18.60 1.44
C LEU A 35 43.71 18.39 0.19
N ARG A 36 43.32 18.96 -0.97
CA ARG A 36 44.03 18.85 -2.23
C ARG A 36 44.14 20.24 -2.89
N ALA A 37 45.04 21.06 -2.36
CA ALA A 37 45.42 22.31 -3.07
C ALA A 37 46.02 21.99 -4.44
N ARG A 38 45.26 22.24 -5.50
CA ARG A 38 45.75 22.21 -6.89
C ARG A 38 45.58 23.58 -7.54
N PRO A 39 46.57 24.04 -8.33
CA PRO A 39 46.45 25.30 -9.05
C PRO A 39 45.27 25.24 -10.03
N GLU A 40 44.62 26.39 -10.29
CA GLU A 40 43.56 26.52 -11.25
C GLU A 40 44.08 26.17 -12.65
N ALA A 41 43.61 25.07 -13.20
CA ALA A 41 43.88 24.70 -14.61
C ALA A 41 42.98 25.56 -15.56
N PRO A 42 43.47 25.92 -16.74
CA PRO A 42 42.67 26.67 -17.73
C PRO A 42 41.38 25.94 -18.07
N ALA A 43 40.31 26.69 -18.39
CA ALA A 43 38.99 26.14 -18.67
C ALA A 43 39.05 25.16 -19.86
N ASP A 44 38.97 23.88 -19.59
CA ASP A 44 38.97 22.79 -20.58
C ASP A 44 37.63 22.78 -21.34
N PRO A 45 37.61 22.95 -22.68
CA PRO A 45 36.41 22.84 -23.50
C PRO A 45 35.70 21.51 -23.34
N GLY A 46 36.43 20.40 -23.14
CA GLY A 46 35.89 19.08 -22.89
C GLY A 46 35.09 18.99 -21.57
N ARG A 47 35.61 19.63 -20.52
CA ARG A 47 34.90 19.74 -19.23
C ARG A 47 33.58 20.53 -19.38
N ARG A 48 33.58 21.60 -20.19
CA ARG A 48 32.38 22.43 -20.46
C ARG A 48 31.33 21.62 -21.24
N GLN A 49 31.74 20.85 -22.23
CA GLN A 49 30.88 19.95 -22.99
C GLN A 49 30.35 18.83 -22.14
N PHE A 50 31.17 18.19 -21.29
CA PHE A 50 30.77 17.19 -20.32
C PHE A 50 29.73 17.74 -19.34
N LEU A 51 29.95 18.90 -18.75
CA LEU A 51 29.01 19.53 -17.83
C LEU A 51 27.66 19.86 -18.52
N ARG A 52 27.70 20.32 -19.76
CA ARG A 52 26.50 20.58 -20.57
C ARG A 52 25.73 19.29 -20.84
N GLN A 53 26.41 18.22 -21.23
CA GLN A 53 25.81 16.91 -21.44
C GLN A 53 25.25 16.36 -20.13
N ALA A 54 26.02 16.42 -19.04
CA ALA A 54 25.56 15.99 -17.70
C ALA A 54 24.33 16.76 -17.22
N THR A 55 24.23 18.07 -17.56
CA THR A 55 23.03 18.87 -17.23
C THR A 55 21.82 18.43 -18.07
N VAL A 56 22.01 18.20 -19.37
CA VAL A 56 20.94 17.72 -20.26
C VAL A 56 20.44 16.34 -19.84
N PHE A 57 21.35 15.41 -19.54
CA PHE A 57 21.00 14.10 -19.02
C PHE A 57 20.37 14.18 -17.62
N GLY A 58 20.92 15.02 -16.75
CA GLY A 58 20.40 15.25 -15.40
C GLY A 58 18.99 15.84 -15.35
N ALA A 59 18.58 16.60 -16.36
CA ALA A 59 17.21 17.10 -16.50
C ALA A 59 16.31 16.11 -17.27
N GLY A 60 16.83 15.46 -18.28
CA GLY A 60 16.08 14.53 -19.14
C GLY A 60 15.67 13.25 -18.43
N VAL A 61 16.53 12.69 -17.57
CA VAL A 61 16.24 11.47 -16.83
C VAL A 61 15.04 11.63 -15.86
N PRO A 62 14.98 12.67 -15.01
CA PRO A 62 13.80 12.90 -14.15
C PRO A 62 12.52 13.12 -14.96
N PHE A 63 12.59 13.82 -16.07
CA PHE A 63 11.44 14.03 -16.95
C PHE A 63 10.93 12.70 -17.54
N ALA A 64 11.83 11.89 -18.10
CA ALA A 64 11.50 10.57 -18.63
C ALA A 64 10.94 9.64 -17.54
N ALA A 65 11.53 9.66 -16.35
CA ALA A 65 11.03 8.91 -15.21
C ALA A 65 9.61 9.34 -14.79
N SER A 66 9.33 10.65 -14.80
CA SER A 66 8.00 11.18 -14.49
C SER A 66 6.95 10.79 -15.53
N VAL A 67 7.28 10.83 -16.83
CA VAL A 67 6.39 10.38 -17.91
C VAL A 67 6.12 8.88 -17.80
N SER A 68 7.16 8.08 -17.57
CA SER A 68 7.04 6.64 -17.37
C SER A 68 6.21 6.33 -16.11
N GLY A 69 6.44 7.06 -15.03
CA GLY A 69 5.72 6.92 -13.77
C GLY A 69 4.24 7.26 -13.89
N ALA A 70 3.89 8.27 -14.70
CA ALA A 70 2.50 8.60 -14.99
C ALA A 70 1.77 7.46 -15.73
N ASN A 71 2.43 6.79 -16.67
CA ASN A 71 1.88 5.62 -17.35
C ASN A 71 1.79 4.41 -16.41
N LEU A 72 2.82 4.16 -15.60
CA LEU A 72 2.88 3.05 -14.66
C LEU A 72 1.79 3.12 -13.59
N SER A 73 1.29 4.31 -13.26
CA SER A 73 0.20 4.50 -12.29
C SER A 73 -1.09 3.79 -12.66
N TYR A 74 -1.25 3.40 -13.92
CA TYR A 74 -2.44 2.69 -14.43
C TYR A 74 -2.14 1.30 -14.96
N ASP A 75 -0.92 0.81 -14.78
CA ASP A 75 -0.54 -0.56 -15.10
C ASP A 75 -0.92 -1.49 -13.93
N PHE A 76 -2.24 -1.68 -13.76
CA PHE A 76 -2.77 -2.56 -12.71
C PHE A 76 -2.34 -3.99 -12.96
N ARG A 77 -1.67 -4.58 -11.97
CA ARG A 77 -1.19 -5.96 -12.01
C ARG A 77 -1.87 -6.80 -10.95
N VAL A 78 -2.18 -8.05 -11.32
CA VAL A 78 -2.50 -9.07 -10.32
C VAL A 78 -1.16 -9.64 -9.84
N GLU A 79 -0.91 -9.55 -8.54
CA GLU A 79 0.30 -10.06 -7.93
C GLU A 79 -0.05 -11.13 -6.90
N GLU A 80 0.47 -12.33 -7.11
CA GLU A 80 0.26 -13.47 -6.22
C GLU A 80 1.30 -13.46 -5.10
N HIS A 81 0.83 -13.57 -3.87
CA HIS A 81 1.67 -13.60 -2.68
C HIS A 81 1.32 -14.83 -1.85
N GLU A 82 2.31 -15.58 -1.41
CA GLU A 82 2.12 -16.62 -0.42
C GLU A 82 2.39 -16.07 0.98
N VAL A 83 1.44 -16.29 1.90
CA VAL A 83 1.55 -15.86 3.30
C VAL A 83 1.48 -17.09 4.20
N GLN A 84 2.59 -17.39 4.86
CA GLN A 84 2.68 -18.53 5.78
C GLN A 84 2.32 -18.11 7.20
N LEU A 85 1.30 -18.76 7.78
CA LEU A 85 0.80 -18.49 9.12
C LEU A 85 1.08 -19.70 10.04
N PRO A 86 1.71 -19.50 11.22
CA PRO A 86 2.15 -20.59 12.11
C PRO A 86 1.02 -21.54 12.55
N HIS A 87 -0.13 -20.99 12.93
CA HIS A 87 -1.24 -21.75 13.49
C HIS A 87 -2.47 -21.85 12.58
N TRP A 88 -2.26 -21.64 11.25
CA TRP A 88 -3.36 -21.67 10.29
C TRP A 88 -3.98 -23.08 10.20
N PRO A 89 -5.31 -23.21 10.27
CA PRO A 89 -5.99 -24.52 10.20
C PRO A 89 -5.78 -25.20 8.85
N ARG A 90 -5.64 -26.51 8.85
CA ARG A 90 -5.50 -27.30 7.61
C ARG A 90 -6.69 -27.14 6.67
N GLY A 91 -7.90 -27.00 7.21
CA GLY A 91 -9.10 -26.84 6.40
C GLY A 91 -9.22 -25.50 5.69
N LEU A 92 -8.39 -24.52 6.07
CA LEU A 92 -8.30 -23.20 5.42
C LEU A 92 -6.97 -23.03 4.66
N ASP A 93 -6.14 -24.08 4.57
CA ASP A 93 -4.88 -24.03 3.82
C ASP A 93 -5.16 -23.86 2.33
N GLY A 94 -4.56 -22.84 1.73
CA GLY A 94 -4.80 -22.48 0.34
C GLY A 94 -5.90 -21.42 0.13
N LEU A 95 -6.50 -20.87 1.20
CA LEU A 95 -7.49 -19.80 1.09
C LEU A 95 -6.91 -18.63 0.27
N ARG A 96 -7.64 -18.23 -0.76
CA ARG A 96 -7.26 -17.13 -1.67
C ARG A 96 -8.01 -15.85 -1.30
N VAL A 97 -7.27 -14.86 -0.85
CA VAL A 97 -7.81 -13.56 -0.42
C VAL A 97 -7.34 -12.47 -1.39
N ALA A 98 -8.23 -11.86 -2.16
CA ALA A 98 -7.88 -10.65 -2.89
C ALA A 98 -7.89 -9.46 -1.92
N HIS A 99 -6.81 -8.70 -1.92
CA HIS A 99 -6.64 -7.53 -1.06
C HIS A 99 -6.53 -6.27 -1.91
N LEU A 100 -7.53 -5.41 -1.79
CA LEU A 100 -7.62 -4.10 -2.44
C LEU A 100 -7.52 -3.01 -1.38
N SER A 101 -6.84 -1.93 -1.68
CA SER A 101 -6.71 -0.79 -0.76
C SER A 101 -6.48 0.50 -1.53
N ASP A 102 -6.79 1.63 -0.88
CA ASP A 102 -6.42 2.96 -1.33
C ASP A 102 -6.85 3.20 -2.78
N ILE A 103 -8.13 2.98 -3.04
CA ILE A 103 -8.72 3.14 -4.37
C ILE A 103 -8.70 4.60 -4.79
N HIS A 104 -8.96 5.52 -3.84
CA HIS A 104 -8.95 6.95 -4.05
C HIS A 104 -9.77 7.37 -5.28
N VAL A 105 -11.04 6.96 -5.33
CA VAL A 105 -11.91 7.33 -6.45
C VAL A 105 -11.93 8.85 -6.62
N GLY A 106 -11.84 9.30 -7.86
CA GLY A 106 -11.75 10.69 -8.23
C GLY A 106 -11.27 10.84 -9.66
N GLY A 107 -10.88 12.07 -10.07
CA GLY A 107 -10.58 12.39 -11.47
C GLY A 107 -9.53 11.51 -12.15
N ALA A 108 -8.65 10.88 -11.38
CA ALA A 108 -7.60 10.02 -11.92
C ALA A 108 -7.94 8.52 -11.81
N MET A 109 -8.78 8.11 -10.84
CA MET A 109 -9.37 6.77 -10.76
C MET A 109 -10.80 6.83 -11.26
N ASP A 110 -10.94 6.89 -12.59
CA ASP A 110 -12.20 6.97 -13.29
C ASP A 110 -12.97 5.62 -13.35
N ARG A 111 -14.20 5.66 -13.85
CA ARG A 111 -15.07 4.49 -13.97
C ARG A 111 -14.40 3.34 -14.73
N ALA A 112 -13.72 3.63 -15.84
CA ALA A 112 -13.11 2.58 -16.67
C ALA A 112 -12.00 1.84 -15.91
N ARG A 113 -11.19 2.56 -15.15
CA ARG A 113 -10.12 1.99 -14.32
C ARG A 113 -10.68 1.17 -13.16
N LEU A 114 -11.71 1.68 -12.49
CA LEU A 114 -12.37 0.95 -11.40
C LEU A 114 -12.99 -0.37 -11.90
N LEU A 115 -13.63 -0.36 -13.06
CA LEU A 115 -14.17 -1.57 -13.68
C LEU A 115 -13.03 -2.54 -14.06
N ARG A 116 -11.90 -2.02 -14.55
CA ARG A 116 -10.73 -2.86 -14.85
C ARG A 116 -10.16 -3.53 -13.60
N VAL A 117 -10.10 -2.83 -12.47
CA VAL A 117 -9.72 -3.43 -11.18
C VAL A 117 -10.67 -4.54 -10.78
N ALA A 118 -11.99 -4.33 -10.92
CA ALA A 118 -12.99 -5.36 -10.63
C ALA A 118 -12.85 -6.59 -11.54
N GLU A 119 -12.60 -6.40 -12.85
CA GLU A 119 -12.32 -7.49 -13.78
C GLU A 119 -11.08 -8.30 -13.40
N LEU A 120 -9.99 -7.62 -13.09
CA LEU A 120 -8.74 -8.26 -12.66
C LEU A 120 -8.93 -9.05 -11.37
N THR A 121 -9.65 -8.47 -10.39
CA THR A 121 -9.99 -9.15 -9.14
C THR A 121 -10.80 -10.42 -9.40
N ASN A 122 -11.81 -10.38 -10.26
CA ASN A 122 -12.62 -11.53 -10.61
C ASN A 122 -11.82 -12.60 -11.39
N ALA A 123 -10.92 -12.18 -12.29
CA ALA A 123 -10.06 -13.08 -13.05
C ALA A 123 -9.11 -13.88 -12.13
N ALA A 124 -8.71 -13.30 -11.01
CA ALA A 124 -7.91 -13.97 -9.99
C ALA A 124 -8.67 -15.04 -9.19
N ARG A 125 -10.00 -15.10 -9.30
CA ARG A 125 -10.89 -16.06 -8.63
C ARG A 125 -10.61 -16.18 -7.13
N PRO A 126 -10.73 -15.09 -6.35
CA PRO A 126 -10.54 -15.13 -4.91
C PRO A 126 -11.72 -15.83 -4.22
N ASP A 127 -11.45 -16.47 -3.09
CA ASP A 127 -12.48 -17.01 -2.20
C ASP A 127 -13.11 -15.89 -1.36
N LEU A 128 -12.31 -14.88 -1.02
CA LEU A 128 -12.65 -13.76 -0.15
C LEU A 128 -12.02 -12.48 -0.71
N VAL A 129 -12.70 -11.34 -0.59
CA VAL A 129 -12.11 -10.02 -0.89
C VAL A 129 -12.08 -9.15 0.35
N VAL A 130 -10.94 -8.54 0.61
CA VAL A 130 -10.76 -7.58 1.69
C VAL A 130 -10.31 -6.23 1.16
N HIS A 131 -10.86 -5.17 1.79
CA HIS A 131 -10.53 -3.79 1.47
C HIS A 131 -10.02 -3.09 2.72
N THR A 132 -8.88 -2.42 2.64
CA THR A 132 -8.28 -1.77 3.82
C THR A 132 -8.36 -0.26 3.79
N GLY A 133 -9.46 0.28 3.22
CA GLY A 133 -9.80 1.69 3.33
C GLY A 133 -9.27 2.59 2.23
N ASP A 134 -9.43 3.90 2.44
CA ASP A 134 -9.15 4.97 1.51
C ASP A 134 -9.83 4.77 0.15
N PHE A 135 -11.16 4.58 0.22
CA PHE A 135 -12.00 4.43 -0.97
C PHE A 135 -12.15 5.76 -1.73
N LEU A 136 -12.21 6.86 -0.98
CA LEU A 136 -12.43 8.21 -1.48
C LEU A 136 -11.17 9.04 -1.34
N THR A 137 -10.97 10.02 -2.25
CA THR A 137 -9.93 11.05 -2.08
C THR A 137 -10.47 12.23 -1.29
N HIS A 138 -11.66 12.71 -1.66
CA HIS A 138 -12.38 13.81 -1.03
C HIS A 138 -13.88 13.61 -1.20
N ARG A 139 -14.66 14.32 -0.39
CA ARG A 139 -16.11 14.34 -0.50
C ARG A 139 -16.56 15.30 -1.61
N ASP A 140 -16.58 14.83 -2.84
CA ASP A 140 -17.06 15.63 -3.98
C ASP A 140 -18.32 15.02 -4.61
N GLY A 141 -19.46 15.16 -3.93
CA GLY A 141 -20.78 14.87 -4.50
C GLY A 141 -20.97 13.45 -5.02
N ASP A 142 -21.43 13.30 -6.27
CA ASP A 142 -21.74 11.99 -6.89
C ASP A 142 -20.55 11.34 -7.62
N PHE A 143 -19.34 11.86 -7.46
CA PHE A 143 -18.13 11.30 -8.09
C PHE A 143 -17.78 9.90 -7.58
N ASP A 144 -18.37 9.46 -6.47
CA ASP A 144 -18.17 8.14 -5.87
C ASP A 144 -19.06 7.03 -6.49
N LEU A 145 -20.07 7.36 -7.30
CA LEU A 145 -20.96 6.37 -7.92
C LEU A 145 -20.21 5.27 -8.70
N PRO A 146 -19.18 5.58 -9.50
CA PRO A 146 -18.41 4.55 -10.20
C PRO A 146 -17.72 3.55 -9.28
N LEU A 147 -17.36 3.95 -8.06
CA LEU A 147 -16.80 3.05 -7.05
C LEU A 147 -17.79 1.94 -6.71
N TYR A 148 -19.02 2.31 -6.34
CA TYR A 148 -20.03 1.34 -5.92
C TYR A 148 -20.43 0.41 -7.07
N GLU A 149 -20.48 0.92 -8.30
CA GLU A 149 -20.69 0.11 -9.49
C GLU A 149 -19.59 -0.94 -9.67
N ALA A 150 -18.32 -0.57 -9.50
CA ALA A 150 -17.21 -1.48 -9.65
C ALA A 150 -17.20 -2.53 -8.51
N LEU A 151 -17.42 -2.11 -7.26
CA LEU A 151 -17.47 -3.02 -6.11
C LEU A 151 -18.63 -4.03 -6.24
N ALA A 152 -19.79 -3.62 -6.73
CA ALA A 152 -20.92 -4.50 -6.96
C ALA A 152 -20.67 -5.57 -8.04
N ARG A 153 -19.64 -5.40 -8.87
CA ARG A 153 -19.24 -6.38 -9.90
C ARG A 153 -18.21 -7.39 -9.41
N ILE A 154 -17.57 -7.12 -8.28
CA ILE A 154 -16.59 -8.05 -7.67
C ILE A 154 -17.35 -9.26 -7.10
N ARG A 155 -16.80 -10.44 -7.33
CA ARG A 155 -17.41 -11.72 -6.92
C ARG A 155 -16.40 -12.52 -6.10
N ALA A 156 -16.82 -12.93 -4.92
CA ALA A 156 -16.12 -13.88 -4.07
C ALA A 156 -17.13 -14.71 -3.30
N PRO A 157 -16.96 -16.04 -3.20
CA PRO A 157 -17.90 -16.93 -2.50
C PRO A 157 -18.16 -16.52 -1.04
N HIS A 158 -17.14 -16.01 -0.34
CA HIS A 158 -17.25 -15.60 1.06
C HIS A 158 -17.37 -14.08 1.23
N GLY A 159 -17.73 -13.36 0.15
CA GLY A 159 -18.09 -11.95 0.16
C GLY A 159 -16.91 -10.98 0.17
N GLN A 160 -17.26 -9.71 0.38
CA GLN A 160 -16.34 -8.59 0.43
C GLN A 160 -16.41 -7.92 1.80
N TRP A 161 -15.27 -7.68 2.41
CA TRP A 161 -15.14 -7.13 3.75
C TRP A 161 -14.21 -5.93 3.75
N ALA A 162 -14.51 -4.90 4.56
CA ALA A 162 -13.76 -3.66 4.54
C ALA A 162 -13.55 -3.07 5.95
N CYS A 163 -12.46 -2.36 6.15
CA CYS A 163 -12.33 -1.30 7.14
C CYS A 163 -12.25 0.08 6.45
N LEU A 164 -12.26 1.16 7.22
CA LEU A 164 -12.12 2.52 6.71
C LEU A 164 -10.68 3.01 6.86
N GLY A 165 -10.21 3.78 5.86
CA GLY A 165 -8.96 4.52 5.91
C GLY A 165 -9.16 5.96 6.36
N ASN A 166 -8.08 6.75 6.43
CA ASN A 166 -8.15 8.11 6.96
C ASN A 166 -8.91 9.09 6.06
N HIS A 167 -9.03 8.83 4.76
CA HIS A 167 -9.81 9.65 3.83
C HIS A 167 -11.30 9.34 3.82
N ASP A 168 -11.74 8.30 4.52
CA ASP A 168 -13.14 7.84 4.50
C ASP A 168 -14.02 8.48 5.59
N PHE A 169 -13.48 9.39 6.41
CA PHE A 169 -14.17 9.92 7.59
C PHE A 169 -14.95 11.23 7.38
N ASP A 170 -15.02 11.77 6.16
CA ASP A 170 -15.84 12.94 5.87
C ASP A 170 -17.34 12.66 6.04
N ASP A 171 -17.84 11.52 5.51
CA ASP A 171 -19.20 11.02 5.73
C ASP A 171 -19.21 9.49 5.80
N PRO A 172 -18.66 8.91 6.88
CA PRO A 172 -18.51 7.47 6.99
C PRO A 172 -19.86 6.73 7.05
N ARG A 173 -20.94 7.39 7.49
CA ARG A 173 -22.28 6.77 7.54
C ARG A 173 -22.84 6.58 6.11
N ARG A 174 -22.69 7.57 5.25
CA ARG A 174 -23.10 7.49 3.85
C ARG A 174 -22.26 6.44 3.12
N LEU A 175 -20.93 6.49 3.28
CA LEU A 175 -20.02 5.54 2.67
C LEU A 175 -20.37 4.09 3.04
N VAL A 176 -20.48 3.78 4.34
CA VAL A 176 -20.81 2.42 4.82
C VAL A 176 -22.16 1.94 4.28
N ARG A 177 -23.15 2.82 4.21
CA ARG A 177 -24.46 2.46 3.61
C ARG A 177 -24.31 2.10 2.14
N LYS A 178 -23.62 2.94 1.36
CA LYS A 178 -23.39 2.73 -0.06
C LYS A 178 -22.54 1.50 -0.35
N MET A 179 -21.51 1.25 0.46
CA MET A 179 -20.71 0.03 0.40
C MET A 179 -21.55 -1.22 0.62
N ARG A 180 -22.45 -1.20 1.60
CA ARG A 180 -23.39 -2.31 1.85
C ARG A 180 -24.35 -2.53 0.69
N GLU A 181 -24.86 -1.46 0.07
CA GLU A 181 -25.70 -1.55 -1.14
C GLU A 181 -24.93 -2.19 -2.31
N ALA A 182 -23.61 -1.97 -2.37
CA ALA A 182 -22.70 -2.58 -3.35
C ALA A 182 -22.20 -4.00 -2.95
N GLY A 183 -22.69 -4.58 -1.86
CA GLY A 183 -22.33 -5.92 -1.41
C GLY A 183 -21.06 -6.00 -0.55
N VAL A 184 -20.53 -4.87 -0.07
CA VAL A 184 -19.35 -4.83 0.81
C VAL A 184 -19.76 -4.63 2.27
N GLN A 185 -19.30 -5.52 3.15
CA GLN A 185 -19.53 -5.44 4.59
C GLN A 185 -18.41 -4.66 5.26
N THR A 186 -18.69 -3.45 5.75
CA THR A 186 -17.70 -2.62 6.43
C THR A 186 -17.72 -2.89 7.92
N LEU A 187 -16.57 -3.28 8.46
CA LEU A 187 -16.35 -3.59 9.87
C LEU A 187 -15.73 -2.36 10.55
N ARG A 188 -16.54 -1.66 11.33
CA ARG A 188 -16.12 -0.50 12.11
C ARG A 188 -15.91 -0.89 13.58
N ASN A 189 -14.66 -1.16 13.94
CA ASN A 189 -14.28 -1.68 15.26
C ASN A 189 -15.07 -2.94 15.63
N ARG A 190 -15.32 -3.81 14.65
CA ARG A 190 -16.18 -5.01 14.79
C ARG A 190 -15.46 -6.25 14.29
N LEU A 191 -15.93 -7.36 14.82
CA LEU A 191 -15.55 -8.71 14.40
C LEU A 191 -16.79 -9.42 13.85
N ALA A 192 -16.61 -10.15 12.76
CA ALA A 192 -17.59 -11.05 12.18
C ALA A 192 -17.01 -12.46 12.07
N THR A 193 -17.84 -13.48 12.25
CA THR A 193 -17.48 -14.88 11.98
C THR A 193 -18.17 -15.32 10.69
N ILE A 194 -17.41 -15.92 9.79
CA ILE A 194 -17.90 -16.55 8.56
C ILE A 194 -17.49 -18.02 8.53
N PHE A 195 -18.07 -18.77 7.61
CA PHE A 195 -17.72 -20.16 7.36
C PHE A 195 -17.14 -20.30 5.95
N VAL A 196 -15.96 -20.88 5.86
CA VAL A 196 -15.28 -21.22 4.62
C VAL A 196 -15.13 -22.74 4.59
N ASP A 197 -15.83 -23.38 3.68
CA ASP A 197 -15.86 -24.85 3.55
C ASP A 197 -16.12 -25.58 4.88
N GLY A 198 -17.03 -25.02 5.70
CA GLY A 198 -17.38 -25.56 7.01
C GLY A 198 -16.45 -25.18 8.17
N HIS A 199 -15.38 -24.43 7.91
CA HIS A 199 -14.43 -23.96 8.93
C HIS A 199 -14.72 -22.51 9.32
N GLU A 200 -14.76 -22.23 10.62
CA GLU A 200 -14.91 -20.86 11.13
C GLU A 200 -13.67 -20.01 10.77
N LEU A 201 -13.92 -18.79 10.30
CA LEU A 201 -12.93 -17.75 10.08
C LEU A 201 -13.47 -16.43 10.64
N GLU A 202 -12.70 -15.79 11.48
CA GLU A 202 -13.02 -14.45 11.97
C GLU A 202 -12.39 -13.37 11.08
N ILE A 203 -13.21 -12.38 10.69
CA ILE A 203 -12.76 -11.18 10.01
C ILE A 203 -13.05 -10.01 10.93
N ALA A 204 -12.02 -9.25 11.27
CA ALA A 204 -12.14 -8.06 12.11
C ALA A 204 -11.75 -6.81 11.34
N GLY A 205 -12.35 -5.67 11.67
CA GLY A 205 -11.97 -4.37 11.11
C GLY A 205 -11.84 -3.34 12.21
N ILE A 206 -10.75 -2.58 12.16
CA ILE A 206 -10.50 -1.46 13.07
C ILE A 206 -10.52 -0.17 12.23
N ASP A 207 -11.26 0.83 12.72
CA ASP A 207 -11.28 2.17 12.15
C ASP A 207 -9.90 2.83 12.30
N TYR A 208 -9.54 3.67 11.34
CA TYR A 208 -8.33 4.48 11.46
C TYR A 208 -8.38 5.35 12.71
N ALA A 209 -7.36 5.25 13.54
CA ALA A 209 -7.26 6.03 14.77
C ALA A 209 -6.41 7.28 14.55
N PHE A 210 -7.05 8.44 14.62
CA PHE A 210 -6.35 9.73 14.57
C PHE A 210 -5.61 9.96 15.90
N GLY A 211 -4.33 10.34 15.84
CA GLY A 211 -3.51 10.58 17.03
C GLY A 211 -2.69 9.37 17.50
N ARG A 212 -1.49 9.25 16.97
CA ARG A 212 -0.59 8.09 17.17
C ARG A 212 -0.21 7.82 18.64
N PHE A 213 -0.25 8.82 19.50
CA PHE A 213 0.16 8.67 20.91
C PHE A 213 -0.78 7.81 21.76
N GLN A 214 -1.97 7.47 21.26
CA GLN A 214 -2.97 6.70 21.99
C GLN A 214 -3.31 5.36 21.31
N TRP A 215 -2.57 4.96 20.28
CA TRP A 215 -2.91 3.78 19.48
C TRP A 215 -2.96 2.50 20.31
N GLU A 216 -1.98 2.26 21.17
CA GLU A 216 -1.95 1.04 22.00
C GLU A 216 -3.22 0.94 22.86
N GLU A 217 -3.63 2.02 23.51
CA GLU A 217 -4.83 2.04 24.34
C GLU A 217 -6.11 1.88 23.51
N ILE A 218 -6.21 2.58 22.37
CA ILE A 218 -7.36 2.51 21.47
C ILE A 218 -7.52 1.09 20.95
N TYR A 219 -6.45 0.50 20.41
CA TYR A 219 -6.50 -0.84 19.82
C TYR A 219 -6.71 -1.92 20.88
N ALA A 220 -6.10 -1.80 22.05
CA ALA A 220 -6.37 -2.72 23.16
C ALA A 220 -7.84 -2.71 23.56
N ARG A 221 -8.46 -1.52 23.65
CA ARG A 221 -9.89 -1.37 23.99
C ARG A 221 -10.78 -1.96 22.90
N VAL A 222 -10.48 -1.70 21.62
CA VAL A 222 -11.25 -2.26 20.50
C VAL A 222 -11.16 -3.79 20.48
N VAL A 223 -9.96 -4.34 20.57
CA VAL A 223 -9.74 -5.80 20.59
C VAL A 223 -10.43 -6.44 21.78
N ALA A 224 -10.34 -5.83 22.97
CA ALA A 224 -11.01 -6.34 24.17
C ALA A 224 -12.55 -6.35 24.04
N SER A 225 -13.13 -5.43 23.27
CA SER A 225 -14.58 -5.38 23.04
C SER A 225 -15.13 -6.56 22.23
N TRP A 226 -14.26 -7.31 21.54
CA TRP A 226 -14.64 -8.52 20.79
C TRP A 226 -14.73 -9.77 21.67
N GLY A 227 -14.42 -9.64 22.96
CA GLY A 227 -14.38 -10.74 23.90
C GLY A 227 -13.06 -11.54 23.87
N PRO A 228 -12.98 -12.65 24.62
CA PRO A 228 -11.80 -13.48 24.68
C PRO A 228 -11.40 -14.02 23.31
N ARG A 229 -10.08 -14.10 23.05
CA ARG A 229 -9.56 -14.69 21.81
C ARG A 229 -9.94 -16.18 21.75
N ARG A 230 -10.72 -16.54 20.73
CA ARG A 230 -11.09 -17.93 20.44
C ARG A 230 -9.98 -18.61 19.64
N ALA A 231 -9.92 -19.94 19.67
CA ALA A 231 -9.04 -20.73 18.82
C ALA A 231 -9.56 -20.81 17.36
N VAL A 232 -10.01 -19.66 16.84
CA VAL A 232 -10.52 -19.49 15.49
C VAL A 232 -9.56 -18.56 14.75
N PRO A 233 -9.12 -18.89 13.52
CA PRO A 233 -8.22 -18.03 12.77
C PRO A 233 -8.86 -16.67 12.53
N ARG A 234 -8.05 -15.60 12.55
CA ARG A 234 -8.53 -14.24 12.40
C ARG A 234 -7.71 -13.43 11.42
N ILE A 235 -8.40 -12.86 10.44
CA ILE A 235 -7.86 -11.82 9.55
C ILE A 235 -8.34 -10.46 10.07
N LEU A 236 -7.40 -9.55 10.33
CA LEU A 236 -7.67 -8.20 10.81
C LEU A 236 -7.39 -7.20 9.70
N LEU A 237 -8.38 -6.37 9.39
CA LEU A 237 -8.27 -5.26 8.46
C LEU A 237 -7.94 -3.98 9.24
N ASN A 238 -6.79 -3.40 8.96
CA ASN A 238 -6.34 -2.13 9.53
C ASN A 238 -5.64 -1.32 8.44
N HIS A 239 -6.05 -0.08 8.25
CA HIS A 239 -5.57 0.73 7.14
C HIS A 239 -4.07 1.03 7.21
N ASP A 240 -3.57 1.58 8.35
CA ASP A 240 -2.18 2.02 8.51
C ASP A 240 -1.28 0.89 9.00
N PRO A 241 -0.27 0.46 8.23
CA PRO A 241 0.61 -0.64 8.61
C PRO A 241 1.49 -0.31 9.83
N THR A 242 1.74 0.97 10.13
CA THR A 242 2.52 1.36 11.31
C THR A 242 1.81 1.05 12.60
N ALA A 243 0.48 0.90 12.57
CA ALA A 243 -0.34 0.48 13.70
C ALA A 243 -0.05 -0.97 14.15
N PHE A 244 0.57 -1.79 13.29
CA PHE A 244 0.89 -3.19 13.62
C PHE A 244 1.72 -3.34 14.90
N ALA A 245 2.63 -2.40 15.15
CA ALA A 245 3.44 -2.39 16.39
C ALA A 245 2.60 -2.14 17.65
N ALA A 246 1.51 -1.37 17.53
CA ALA A 246 0.65 -0.98 18.65
C ALA A 246 -0.54 -1.97 18.88
N LEU A 247 -0.78 -2.91 17.96
CA LEU A 247 -1.82 -3.91 18.14
C LEU A 247 -1.48 -4.86 19.31
N PRO A 248 -2.46 -5.32 20.10
CA PRO A 248 -2.23 -6.37 21.10
C PRO A 248 -1.63 -7.63 20.46
N GLU A 249 -0.67 -8.23 21.14
CA GLU A 249 -0.05 -9.47 20.68
C GLU A 249 -1.08 -10.60 20.58
N GLY A 250 -0.99 -11.41 19.51
CA GLY A 250 -1.91 -12.53 19.28
C GLY A 250 -3.35 -12.11 18.95
N CYS A 251 -3.64 -10.82 18.73
CA CYS A 251 -5.00 -10.38 18.42
C CYS A 251 -5.51 -10.84 17.05
N ALA A 252 -4.63 -11.20 16.14
CA ALA A 252 -4.93 -11.74 14.81
C ALA A 252 -3.81 -12.67 14.31
N ASP A 253 -4.11 -13.53 13.34
CA ASP A 253 -3.10 -14.36 12.66
C ASP A 253 -2.52 -13.60 11.47
N LEU A 254 -3.38 -12.90 10.72
CA LEU A 254 -3.01 -12.04 9.60
C LEU A 254 -3.61 -10.65 9.78
N VAL A 255 -2.80 -9.62 9.61
CA VAL A 255 -3.23 -8.22 9.48
C VAL A 255 -3.04 -7.80 8.03
N CYS A 256 -4.05 -7.19 7.42
CA CYS A 256 -3.99 -6.62 6.09
C CYS A 256 -4.00 -5.10 6.19
N SER A 257 -3.06 -4.42 5.50
CA SER A 257 -2.94 -2.94 5.50
C SER A 257 -2.59 -2.39 4.12
N GLY A 258 -2.92 -1.11 3.90
CA GLY A 258 -2.56 -0.33 2.72
C GLY A 258 -1.79 0.93 3.08
N HIS A 259 -2.38 2.11 2.81
CA HIS A 259 -1.96 3.45 3.23
C HIS A 259 -0.63 3.95 2.62
N THR A 260 0.39 3.13 2.51
CA THR A 260 1.73 3.51 2.06
C THR A 260 1.87 3.58 0.55
N HIS A 261 0.90 3.03 -0.20
CA HIS A 261 0.93 2.88 -1.66
C HIS A 261 2.21 2.18 -2.18
N GLY A 262 2.82 1.31 -1.36
CA GLY A 262 4.11 0.72 -1.66
C GLY A 262 5.23 1.76 -1.78
N GLY A 263 5.06 2.95 -1.17
CA GLY A 263 5.97 4.08 -1.27
C GLY A 263 5.93 4.83 -2.61
N GLN A 264 5.09 4.42 -3.57
CA GLN A 264 4.90 4.99 -4.93
C GLN A 264 6.17 5.15 -5.78
N ILE A 265 7.31 5.49 -5.18
CA ILE A 265 8.60 5.74 -5.85
C ILE A 265 9.64 4.81 -5.23
N GLY A 266 10.27 3.99 -6.08
CA GLY A 266 11.28 3.04 -5.63
C GLY A 266 11.78 2.14 -6.75
N VAL A 267 12.50 1.10 -6.33
CA VAL A 267 13.01 0.05 -7.23
C VAL A 267 12.52 -1.30 -6.72
N GLN A 268 11.73 -1.97 -7.52
CA GLN A 268 11.28 -3.33 -7.22
C GLN A 268 12.47 -4.30 -7.32
N LEU A 269 12.73 -5.06 -6.25
CA LEU A 269 13.84 -6.02 -6.16
C LEU A 269 13.36 -7.47 -6.32
N GLY A 270 12.04 -7.69 -6.35
CA GLY A 270 11.39 -8.97 -6.47
C GLY A 270 9.98 -8.93 -5.88
N PRO A 271 9.21 -10.04 -5.91
CA PRO A 271 7.88 -10.09 -5.32
C PRO A 271 7.90 -9.67 -3.85
N GLY A 272 7.07 -8.70 -3.48
CA GLY A 272 6.96 -8.19 -2.11
C GLY A 272 8.22 -7.51 -1.55
N ARG A 273 9.24 -7.20 -2.37
CA ARG A 273 10.48 -6.55 -1.93
C ARG A 273 10.84 -5.39 -2.83
N ALA A 274 10.96 -4.22 -2.26
CA ALA A 274 11.42 -3.01 -2.96
C ALA A 274 12.32 -2.17 -2.08
N LEU A 275 13.07 -1.28 -2.72
CA LEU A 275 13.75 -0.18 -2.08
C LEU A 275 12.97 1.09 -2.37
N THR A 276 12.28 1.63 -1.37
CA THR A 276 11.45 2.83 -1.49
C THR A 276 11.87 3.89 -0.48
N LEU A 277 11.47 5.15 -0.72
CA LEU A 277 11.73 6.21 0.25
C LEU A 277 11.01 5.97 1.58
N VAL A 278 9.82 5.37 1.54
CA VAL A 278 9.02 5.03 2.73
C VAL A 278 9.68 3.90 3.53
N GLY A 279 10.13 2.85 2.84
CA GLY A 279 10.85 1.74 3.46
C GLY A 279 12.18 2.15 4.09
N LEU A 280 12.90 3.12 3.47
CA LEU A 280 14.17 3.63 4.01
C LEU A 280 14.02 4.33 5.37
N ILE A 281 12.86 4.89 5.68
CA ILE A 281 12.59 5.49 7.00
C ILE A 281 11.96 4.50 7.99
N GLY A 282 11.97 3.19 7.67
CA GLY A 282 11.54 2.13 8.57
C GLY A 282 10.03 1.91 8.65
N VAL A 283 9.25 2.47 7.71
CA VAL A 283 7.81 2.23 7.62
C VAL A 283 7.56 0.98 6.77
N PRO A 284 6.74 0.01 7.24
CA PRO A 284 6.32 -1.12 6.42
C PRO A 284 5.57 -0.62 5.18
N ASP A 285 6.13 -0.82 4.00
CA ASP A 285 5.62 -0.22 2.77
C ASP A 285 4.97 -1.23 1.82
N GLN A 286 5.46 -2.46 1.75
CA GLN A 286 4.88 -3.55 0.98
C GLN A 286 5.42 -4.92 1.40
N GLY A 287 4.63 -5.97 1.17
CA GLY A 287 5.03 -7.36 1.45
C GLY A 287 4.66 -7.83 2.85
N VAL A 288 5.33 -8.87 3.34
CA VAL A 288 5.02 -9.56 4.59
C VAL A 288 6.00 -9.16 5.68
N PHE A 289 5.46 -8.78 6.83
CA PHE A 289 6.21 -8.49 8.07
C PHE A 289 5.71 -9.43 9.18
N ALA A 290 6.55 -9.67 10.20
CA ALA A 290 6.23 -10.59 11.29
C ALA A 290 6.44 -9.92 12.67
N ARG A 291 5.56 -10.25 13.62
CA ARG A 291 5.71 -9.95 15.03
C ARG A 291 5.13 -11.12 15.84
N GLY A 292 6.01 -11.90 16.47
CA GLY A 292 5.61 -13.20 17.05
C GLY A 292 4.96 -14.09 15.99
N ASP A 293 3.81 -14.65 16.31
CA ASP A 293 3.03 -15.47 15.38
C ASP A 293 2.17 -14.67 14.41
N MET A 294 2.00 -13.37 14.63
CA MET A 294 1.24 -12.49 13.75
C MET A 294 2.01 -12.17 12.47
N ARG A 295 1.30 -12.10 11.36
CA ARG A 295 1.82 -11.59 10.09
C ARG A 295 1.06 -10.33 9.69
N LEU A 296 1.77 -9.35 9.16
CA LEU A 296 1.22 -8.19 8.48
C LEU A 296 1.52 -8.31 6.99
N PHE A 297 0.51 -8.18 6.16
CA PHE A 297 0.69 -7.97 4.73
C PHE A 297 0.33 -6.52 4.38
N VAL A 298 1.23 -5.83 3.71
CA VAL A 298 1.02 -4.48 3.19
C VAL A 298 0.98 -4.53 1.67
N THR A 299 -0.15 -4.10 1.09
CA THR A 299 -0.30 -4.02 -0.37
C THR A 299 0.28 -2.72 -0.91
N ARG A 300 0.72 -2.74 -2.18
CA ARG A 300 1.09 -1.53 -2.93
C ARG A 300 -0.11 -0.69 -3.35
N CYS A 301 -1.32 -1.13 -3.03
CA CYS A 301 -2.57 -0.45 -3.33
C CYS A 301 -2.92 -0.37 -4.82
N VAL A 302 -4.19 -0.19 -5.14
CA VAL A 302 -4.65 -0.05 -6.53
C VAL A 302 -4.64 1.39 -7.03
N GLY A 303 -4.90 2.37 -6.15
CA GLY A 303 -4.88 3.79 -6.48
C GLY A 303 -3.52 4.43 -6.23
N PHE A 304 -3.53 5.73 -6.04
CA PHE A 304 -2.36 6.54 -5.67
C PHE A 304 -2.84 7.75 -4.87
N TYR A 305 -1.94 8.26 -4.04
CA TYR A 305 -2.19 9.48 -3.27
C TYR A 305 -1.45 10.67 -3.87
N GLY A 306 -2.11 11.84 -3.89
CA GLY A 306 -1.56 13.07 -4.41
C GLY A 306 -1.44 13.06 -5.92
N TYR A 307 -0.22 13.03 -6.45
CA TYR A 307 -0.01 12.98 -7.89
C TYR A 307 -0.16 11.57 -8.45
N PRO A 308 -0.84 11.39 -9.59
CA PRO A 308 -0.99 10.09 -10.24
C PRO A 308 0.32 9.67 -10.91
N MET A 309 1.30 9.32 -10.08
CA MET A 309 2.63 8.96 -10.53
C MET A 309 3.21 7.85 -9.66
N ARG A 310 3.59 6.75 -10.29
CA ARG A 310 4.30 5.64 -9.65
C ARG A 310 5.59 5.36 -10.43
N ILE A 311 6.73 5.47 -9.79
CA ILE A 311 8.04 5.20 -10.40
C ILE A 311 8.60 3.90 -9.84
N GLY A 312 8.67 2.87 -10.68
CA GLY A 312 9.23 1.56 -10.33
C GLY A 312 8.34 0.69 -9.41
N ILE A 313 7.22 1.23 -8.91
CA ILE A 313 6.28 0.54 -8.01
C ILE A 313 4.87 0.54 -8.63
N PRO A 314 4.53 -0.43 -9.50
CA PRO A 314 3.21 -0.49 -10.14
C PRO A 314 2.11 -0.76 -9.11
N PRO A 315 0.87 -0.28 -9.37
CA PRO A 315 -0.28 -0.62 -8.54
C PRO A 315 -0.60 -2.11 -8.66
N GLU A 316 -1.20 -2.68 -7.61
CA GLU A 316 -1.53 -4.10 -7.59
C GLU A 316 -2.94 -4.40 -7.11
N VAL A 317 -3.53 -5.46 -7.67
CA VAL A 317 -4.53 -6.29 -7.05
C VAL A 317 -3.76 -7.43 -6.38
N ALA A 318 -3.54 -7.35 -5.07
CA ALA A 318 -2.81 -8.39 -4.35
C ALA A 318 -3.72 -9.61 -4.15
N VAL A 319 -3.20 -10.81 -4.42
CA VAL A 319 -3.90 -12.06 -4.17
C VAL A 319 -3.06 -12.90 -3.21
N LEU A 320 -3.54 -13.04 -1.99
CA LEU A 320 -2.86 -13.76 -0.94
C LEU A 320 -3.31 -15.22 -0.96
N THR A 321 -2.40 -16.15 -1.19
CA THR A 321 -2.63 -17.56 -0.89
C THR A 321 -2.13 -17.83 0.52
N ILE A 322 -3.08 -18.04 1.44
CA ILE A 322 -2.73 -18.26 2.85
C ILE A 322 -2.37 -19.72 3.04
N ARG A 323 -1.18 -19.96 3.60
CA ARG A 323 -0.64 -21.30 3.85
C ARG A 323 -0.38 -21.53 5.32
N ARG A 324 -0.59 -22.75 5.74
CA ARG A 324 -0.09 -23.21 7.03
C ARG A 324 1.43 -23.32 6.98
N ALA A 325 2.12 -22.63 7.88
CA ALA A 325 3.55 -22.79 8.02
C ALA A 325 3.92 -24.23 8.40
N ALA A 326 5.01 -24.75 7.85
CA ALA A 326 5.57 -26.01 8.28
C ALA A 326 5.95 -25.92 9.78
N PRO A 327 5.82 -27.00 10.57
CA PRO A 327 6.34 -27.01 11.93
C PRO A 327 7.81 -26.61 11.91
N ALA A 328 8.21 -25.73 12.82
CA ALA A 328 9.63 -25.42 12.98
C ALA A 328 10.37 -26.74 13.26
N THR A 329 11.29 -27.09 12.36
CA THR A 329 12.18 -28.23 12.62
C THR A 329 13.04 -27.80 13.78
N THR A 330 12.76 -28.31 14.98
CA THR A 330 13.69 -28.22 16.10
C THR A 330 14.96 -28.93 15.64
N ALA A 331 15.98 -28.14 15.29
CA ALA A 331 17.31 -28.70 15.14
C ALA A 331 17.70 -29.28 16.50
N ALA A 332 17.86 -30.59 16.53
CA ALA A 332 18.32 -31.33 17.69
C ALA A 332 19.80 -31.05 17.97
#